data_dcc5fab49a6f1e1a67e35b8a7b7e05db
#
_entry.id   dcc5fab49a6f1e1a67e35b8a7b7e05db
#
_cell.length_a   1.000
_cell.length_b   1.000
_cell.length_c   1.000
_cell.angle_alpha   90.00
_cell.angle_beta   90.00
_cell.angle_gamma   90.00
#
_symmetry.space_group_name_H-M   'P 1'
#
loop_
_entity.id
_entity.type
_entity.pdbx_description
1 polymer ?
#
loop_
_entity_poly.entity_id
_entity_poly.type
_entity_poly.pdbx_seq_one_letter_code
_entity_poly.pdbx_strand_id
1 'polypeptide(L)'
;MAEVNLRVGNDYETEDIAYIQATGSRAVFICGKRGSGKSYTLGVIVEELFAQERGKAVLIIADPMGIYHTMVSANENQSEEVRQAGLLTEGFPVRLIVPGDPLACFGDAEIVNKLQTNGVEITSLWINAHDLSADAWCELFDLEINNAMGIAMWRAVDTLHETHETFNISDILTALRKDTRAKNTSIEALENRLTAAQRWGFFSEESTRLTDVFSLEHINVLDLSVVDAGTKGLRNLVLDIIARRLFTERTRMRRREEFGMETSLPRVWMAIDEAHQFVPQGRASLCKEMLIRWVKEGRQPGLSLIVATQQPSAIDAELLSQCDLIMAHKITTWDDINALDRLSATYMKGDLKGYIRQLNRRGEALLVDDETESVNTIRVRPRRSAHGGAEIQEKTAKRSFF
;
A
#
# COMPACT_ATOMS: atom_id res chain seq x y z
N MET A 1 20.82 15.64 6.88
CA MET A 1 19.79 14.76 7.46
C MET A 1 20.52 13.74 8.32
N ALA A 2 19.96 13.33 9.45
CA ALA A 2 20.53 12.22 10.22
C ALA A 2 20.44 10.93 9.39
N GLU A 3 21.43 10.05 9.49
CA GLU A 3 21.38 8.75 8.84
C GLU A 3 20.26 7.91 9.46
N VAL A 4 19.47 7.25 8.60
CA VAL A 4 18.41 6.34 9.00
C VAL A 4 18.82 4.93 8.57
N ASN A 5 19.20 4.12 9.56
CA ASN A 5 19.67 2.75 9.34
C ASN A 5 18.69 1.77 9.98
N LEU A 6 17.93 1.05 9.16
CA LEU A 6 16.90 0.10 9.60
C LEU A 6 17.54 -1.27 9.86
N ARG A 7 17.49 -1.74 11.09
CA ARG A 7 17.94 -3.09 11.45
C ARG A 7 16.95 -4.12 10.94
N VAL A 8 17.31 -4.88 9.91
CA VAL A 8 16.42 -5.86 9.29
C VAL A 8 16.71 -7.30 9.67
N GLY A 9 17.89 -7.59 10.18
CA GLY A 9 18.28 -8.94 10.54
C GLY A 9 19.76 -9.08 10.89
N ASN A 10 20.29 -10.27 10.66
CA ASN A 10 21.70 -10.56 10.76
C ASN A 10 22.19 -11.18 9.46
N ASP A 11 23.40 -10.82 9.04
CA ASP A 11 24.09 -11.47 7.94
C ASP A 11 24.31 -12.95 8.25
N TYR A 12 24.14 -13.83 7.26
CA TYR A 12 24.18 -15.26 7.48
C TYR A 12 25.60 -15.81 7.63
N GLU A 13 26.60 -15.15 7.04
CA GLU A 13 27.98 -15.59 7.04
C GLU A 13 28.76 -15.00 8.21
N THR A 14 28.57 -13.70 8.49
CA THR A 14 29.33 -12.97 9.50
C THR A 14 28.62 -12.87 10.84
N GLU A 15 27.31 -13.16 10.90
CA GLU A 15 26.42 -12.94 12.05
C GLU A 15 26.27 -11.46 12.46
N ASP A 16 26.88 -10.53 11.72
CA ASP A 16 26.77 -9.11 11.96
C ASP A 16 25.34 -8.61 11.73
N ILE A 17 24.98 -7.50 12.38
CA ILE A 17 23.66 -6.90 12.19
C ILE A 17 23.55 -6.33 10.76
N ALA A 18 22.54 -6.78 10.04
CA ALA A 18 22.24 -6.28 8.71
C ALA A 18 21.32 -5.06 8.80
N TYR A 19 21.72 -3.99 8.14
CA TYR A 19 21.00 -2.74 8.06
C TYR A 19 20.60 -2.41 6.62
N ILE A 20 19.47 -1.73 6.48
CA ILE A 20 19.06 -1.02 5.26
C ILE A 20 19.26 0.46 5.51
N GLN A 21 20.00 1.13 4.65
CA GLN A 21 20.11 2.58 4.68
C GLN A 21 18.84 3.20 4.07
N ALA A 22 18.10 3.96 4.87
CA ALA A 22 16.85 4.61 4.50
C ALA A 22 16.94 6.14 4.56
N THR A 23 18.15 6.67 4.42
CA THR A 23 18.41 8.10 4.38
C THR A 23 17.95 8.65 3.02
N GLY A 24 16.89 9.44 2.99
CA GLY A 24 16.28 9.91 1.74
C GLY A 24 15.08 9.08 1.33
N SER A 25 14.70 9.19 0.05
CA SER A 25 13.59 8.43 -0.53
C SER A 25 14.11 7.15 -1.17
N ARG A 26 13.47 6.04 -0.87
CA ARG A 26 13.84 4.70 -1.33
C ARG A 26 12.66 3.98 -1.99
N ALA A 27 12.98 3.10 -2.91
CA ALA A 27 12.04 2.16 -3.49
C ALA A 27 12.47 0.73 -3.14
N VAL A 28 11.71 0.07 -2.26
CA VAL A 28 12.05 -1.25 -1.71
C VAL A 28 11.14 -2.31 -2.29
N PHE A 29 11.71 -3.39 -2.80
CA PHE A 29 10.99 -4.54 -3.32
C PHE A 29 11.19 -5.76 -2.43
N ILE A 30 10.10 -6.32 -1.90
CA ILE A 30 10.10 -7.54 -1.08
C ILE A 30 9.35 -8.64 -1.83
N CYS A 31 9.97 -9.79 -2.05
CA CYS A 31 9.31 -10.87 -2.76
C CYS A 31 9.61 -12.25 -2.15
N GLY A 32 8.80 -13.24 -2.53
CA GLY A 32 8.97 -14.62 -2.09
C GLY A 32 7.63 -15.38 -2.10
N LYS A 33 7.68 -16.70 -2.11
CA LYS A 33 6.48 -17.55 -2.12
C LYS A 33 5.62 -17.37 -0.87
N ARG A 34 4.39 -17.90 -0.91
CA ARG A 34 3.49 -17.92 0.26
C ARG A 34 4.19 -18.57 1.48
N GLY A 35 4.09 -17.91 2.63
CA GLY A 35 4.68 -18.40 3.89
C GLY A 35 6.20 -18.23 4.02
N SER A 36 6.89 -17.58 3.05
CA SER A 36 8.34 -17.34 3.13
C SER A 36 8.75 -16.24 4.10
N GLY A 37 7.85 -15.33 4.48
CA GLY A 37 8.11 -14.25 5.43
C GLY A 37 7.95 -12.82 4.90
N LYS A 38 7.48 -12.60 3.66
CA LYS A 38 7.35 -11.25 3.05
C LYS A 38 6.61 -10.22 3.91
N SER A 39 5.34 -10.50 4.26
CA SER A 39 4.52 -9.59 5.08
C SER A 39 5.09 -9.43 6.48
N TYR A 40 5.83 -10.45 6.96
CA TYR A 40 6.59 -10.38 8.19
C TYR A 40 7.76 -9.39 8.05
N THR A 41 8.54 -9.49 6.98
CA THR A 41 9.67 -8.59 6.67
C THR A 41 9.21 -7.16 6.44
N LEU A 42 8.10 -6.96 5.72
CA LEU A 42 7.49 -5.64 5.56
C LEU A 42 7.17 -5.03 6.93
N GLY A 43 6.58 -5.82 7.84
CA GLY A 43 6.34 -5.37 9.21
C GLY A 43 7.63 -5.03 9.98
N VAL A 44 8.72 -5.80 9.82
CA VAL A 44 10.03 -5.50 10.40
C VAL A 44 10.55 -4.14 9.95
N ILE A 45 10.47 -3.85 8.66
CA ILE A 45 10.92 -2.56 8.10
C ILE A 45 10.05 -1.42 8.65
N VAL A 46 8.73 -1.60 8.71
CA VAL A 46 7.81 -0.57 9.24
C VAL A 46 8.05 -0.30 10.72
N GLU A 47 8.33 -1.34 11.53
CA GLU A 47 8.71 -1.17 12.94
C GLU A 47 9.96 -0.30 13.11
N GLU A 48 11.00 -0.55 12.31
CA GLU A 48 12.25 0.23 12.35
C GLU A 48 12.04 1.66 11.85
N LEU A 49 11.30 1.83 10.76
CA LEU A 49 10.93 3.15 10.26
C LEU A 49 10.18 3.95 11.32
N PHE A 50 9.19 3.33 11.98
CA PHE A 50 8.44 4.01 13.03
C PHE A 50 9.34 4.41 14.21
N ALA A 51 10.24 3.52 14.64
CA ALA A 51 11.15 3.81 15.74
C ALA A 51 12.07 5.02 15.46
N GLN A 52 12.46 5.25 14.20
CA GLN A 52 13.41 6.30 13.82
C GLN A 52 12.75 7.56 13.23
N GLU A 53 11.59 7.41 12.60
CA GLU A 53 10.92 8.46 11.83
C GLU A 53 9.59 8.95 12.45
N ARG A 54 9.21 8.45 13.63
CA ARG A 54 8.03 8.91 14.37
C ARG A 54 8.07 10.42 14.55
N GLY A 55 6.96 11.10 14.26
CA GLY A 55 6.87 12.56 14.28
C GLY A 55 7.57 13.29 13.12
N LYS A 56 8.30 12.57 12.23
CA LYS A 56 9.07 13.15 11.13
C LYS A 56 8.62 12.69 9.74
N ALA A 57 7.97 11.55 9.65
CA ALA A 57 7.42 11.00 8.40
C ALA A 57 6.04 10.37 8.64
N VAL A 58 5.21 10.40 7.61
CA VAL A 58 3.96 9.64 7.58
C VAL A 58 4.29 8.23 7.11
N LEU A 59 3.94 7.21 7.91
CA LEU A 59 4.09 5.81 7.56
C LEU A 59 2.71 5.23 7.24
N ILE A 60 2.56 4.67 6.03
CA ILE A 60 1.29 4.12 5.53
C ILE A 60 1.51 2.68 5.10
N ILE A 61 0.61 1.78 5.52
CA ILE A 61 0.53 0.41 5.00
C ILE A 61 -0.79 0.28 4.25
N ALA A 62 -0.77 -0.01 2.95
CA ALA A 62 -1.94 -0.46 2.21
C ALA A 62 -2.10 -1.97 2.44
N ASP A 63 -3.15 -2.33 3.17
CA ASP A 63 -3.39 -3.68 3.70
C ASP A 63 -4.60 -4.35 3.03
N PRO A 64 -4.41 -5.08 1.92
CA PRO A 64 -5.50 -5.81 1.28
C PRO A 64 -5.91 -7.09 2.02
N MET A 65 -5.15 -7.49 3.05
CA MET A 65 -5.37 -8.72 3.81
C MET A 65 -5.96 -8.49 5.20
N GLY A 66 -5.95 -7.24 5.71
CA GLY A 66 -6.46 -6.88 7.05
C GLY A 66 -5.63 -7.43 8.21
N ILE A 67 -4.31 -7.55 8.06
CA ILE A 67 -3.44 -8.21 9.04
C ILE A 67 -2.57 -7.25 9.87
N TYR A 68 -2.37 -6.01 9.42
CA TYR A 68 -1.41 -5.11 10.05
C TYR A 68 -1.96 -4.34 11.27
N HIS A 69 -3.29 -4.36 11.49
CA HIS A 69 -3.86 -3.83 12.73
C HIS A 69 -3.30 -4.53 13.98
N THR A 70 -2.84 -5.79 13.84
CA THR A 70 -2.23 -6.57 14.93
C THR A 70 -0.91 -6.00 15.45
N MET A 71 -0.27 -5.08 14.70
CA MET A 71 0.94 -4.39 15.15
C MET A 71 0.74 -3.59 16.44
N VAL A 72 -0.49 -3.32 16.83
CA VAL A 72 -0.81 -2.68 18.12
C VAL A 72 -0.41 -3.53 19.32
N SER A 73 -0.29 -4.84 19.16
CA SER A 73 0.03 -5.78 20.23
C SER A 73 1.49 -6.22 20.19
N ALA A 74 2.09 -6.50 21.33
CA ALA A 74 3.42 -7.09 21.44
C ALA A 74 3.45 -8.54 20.91
N ASN A 75 4.62 -8.97 20.40
CA ASN A 75 4.82 -10.34 19.90
C ASN A 75 5.11 -11.32 21.03
N GLU A 76 4.08 -11.68 21.77
CA GLU A 76 4.21 -12.64 22.89
C GLU A 76 4.62 -14.04 22.43
N ASN A 77 4.25 -14.44 21.20
CA ASN A 77 4.50 -15.78 20.68
C ASN A 77 5.99 -16.03 20.37
N GLN A 78 6.79 -15.00 20.15
CA GLN A 78 8.21 -15.06 19.83
C GLN A 78 9.05 -14.21 20.81
N SER A 79 8.59 -14.05 22.04
CA SER A 79 9.24 -13.22 23.04
C SER A 79 10.68 -13.64 23.31
N GLU A 80 10.97 -14.93 23.30
CA GLU A 80 12.31 -15.47 23.52
C GLU A 80 13.24 -15.18 22.32
N GLU A 81 12.78 -15.36 21.09
CA GLU A 81 13.55 -15.05 19.87
C GLU A 81 13.84 -13.54 19.77
N VAL A 82 12.86 -12.71 20.14
CA VAL A 82 13.02 -11.25 20.18
C VAL A 82 14.09 -10.86 21.20
N ARG A 83 14.07 -11.46 22.39
CA ARG A 83 15.06 -11.23 23.44
C ARG A 83 16.47 -11.70 23.03
N GLN A 84 16.57 -12.87 22.38
CA GLN A 84 17.84 -13.39 21.86
C GLN A 84 18.41 -12.50 20.77
N ALA A 85 17.57 -11.82 20.01
CA ALA A 85 17.99 -10.80 19.06
C ALA A 85 18.39 -9.45 19.71
N GLY A 86 18.39 -9.36 21.05
CA GLY A 86 18.69 -8.13 21.78
C GLY A 86 17.63 -7.05 21.65
N LEU A 87 16.36 -7.44 21.43
CA LEU A 87 15.21 -6.56 21.27
C LEU A 87 14.19 -6.82 22.39
N LEU A 88 13.22 -5.92 22.52
CA LEU A 88 12.07 -6.07 23.40
C LEU A 88 10.81 -6.22 22.55
N THR A 89 9.91 -7.11 22.96
CA THR A 89 8.56 -7.18 22.41
C THR A 89 7.81 -5.91 22.77
N GLU A 90 7.18 -5.28 21.81
CA GLU A 90 6.32 -4.13 22.03
C GLU A 90 5.26 -4.01 20.96
N GLY A 91 4.12 -3.42 21.32
CA GLY A 91 3.10 -2.97 20.38
C GLY A 91 3.40 -1.54 19.91
N PHE A 92 2.96 -1.23 18.71
CA PHE A 92 3.09 0.08 18.11
C PHE A 92 1.73 0.77 18.01
N PRO A 93 1.63 2.09 18.19
CA PRO A 93 0.38 2.79 17.96
C PRO A 93 -0.06 2.63 16.51
N VAL A 94 -1.27 2.11 16.30
CA VAL A 94 -1.87 1.87 14.99
C VAL A 94 -3.09 2.74 14.81
N ARG A 95 -3.16 3.46 13.67
CA ARG A 95 -4.38 4.10 13.18
C ARG A 95 -4.89 3.31 11.99
N LEU A 96 -6.06 2.69 12.15
CA LEU A 96 -6.73 1.92 11.11
C LEU A 96 -7.65 2.85 10.31
N ILE A 97 -7.33 3.04 9.05
CA ILE A 97 -8.07 3.90 8.13
C ILE A 97 -9.01 3.01 7.32
N VAL A 98 -10.31 3.21 7.51
CA VAL A 98 -11.37 2.43 6.88
C VAL A 98 -12.07 3.27 5.81
N PRO A 99 -12.11 2.83 4.54
CA PRO A 99 -12.88 3.51 3.50
C PRO A 99 -14.38 3.45 3.79
N GLY A 100 -14.95 4.57 4.22
CA GLY A 100 -16.36 4.69 4.61
C GLY A 100 -16.61 4.56 6.12
N ASP A 101 -17.83 4.12 6.47
CA ASP A 101 -18.24 3.91 7.87
C ASP A 101 -17.70 2.56 8.39
N PRO A 102 -16.88 2.54 9.46
CA PRO A 102 -16.33 1.32 10.02
C PRO A 102 -17.39 0.30 10.45
N LEU A 103 -18.53 0.74 11.01
CA LEU A 103 -19.61 -0.18 11.41
C LEU A 103 -20.24 -0.88 10.22
N ALA A 104 -20.45 -0.14 9.13
CA ALA A 104 -20.97 -0.71 7.89
C ALA A 104 -19.95 -1.65 7.22
N CYS A 105 -18.66 -1.29 7.23
CA CYS A 105 -17.59 -2.06 6.59
C CYS A 105 -17.31 -3.39 7.29
N PHE A 106 -17.23 -3.40 8.62
CA PHE A 106 -17.02 -4.63 9.39
C PHE A 106 -18.29 -5.45 9.58
N GLY A 107 -19.48 -4.83 9.47
CA GLY A 107 -20.77 -5.48 9.66
C GLY A 107 -21.04 -5.99 11.08
N ASP A 108 -20.14 -5.71 12.03
CA ASP A 108 -20.21 -6.17 13.41
C ASP A 108 -19.59 -5.13 14.37
N ALA A 109 -20.42 -4.56 15.22
CA ALA A 109 -20.01 -3.58 16.22
C ALA A 109 -19.04 -4.16 17.28
N GLU A 110 -19.11 -5.47 17.54
CA GLU A 110 -18.20 -6.13 18.49
C GLU A 110 -16.76 -6.14 17.96
N ILE A 111 -16.58 -6.32 16.64
CA ILE A 111 -15.26 -6.23 15.99
C ILE A 111 -14.67 -4.82 16.18
N VAL A 112 -15.45 -3.78 15.88
CA VAL A 112 -15.03 -2.38 16.05
C VAL A 112 -14.64 -2.09 17.48
N ASN A 113 -15.50 -2.46 18.45
CA ASN A 113 -15.24 -2.29 19.88
C ASN A 113 -13.98 -3.03 20.33
N LYS A 114 -13.75 -4.24 19.83
CA LYS A 114 -12.56 -5.03 20.16
C LYS A 114 -11.27 -4.41 19.63
N LEU A 115 -11.27 -3.91 18.39
CA LEU A 115 -10.14 -3.18 17.83
C LEU A 115 -9.80 -1.95 18.68
N GLN A 116 -10.79 -1.15 19.04
CA GLN A 116 -10.60 0.04 19.88
C GLN A 116 -10.12 -0.32 21.31
N THR A 117 -10.70 -1.35 21.92
CA THR A 117 -10.28 -1.82 23.25
C THR A 117 -8.84 -2.34 23.25
N ASN A 118 -8.37 -2.89 22.13
CA ASN A 118 -6.99 -3.30 21.95
C ASN A 118 -6.04 -2.12 21.64
N GLY A 119 -6.53 -0.89 21.60
CA GLY A 119 -5.72 0.31 21.39
C GLY A 119 -5.57 0.73 19.93
N VAL A 120 -6.34 0.16 19.00
CA VAL A 120 -6.37 0.59 17.60
C VAL A 120 -7.23 1.85 17.49
N GLU A 121 -6.65 2.94 16.98
CA GLU A 121 -7.41 4.13 16.62
C GLU A 121 -8.06 3.92 15.24
N ILE A 122 -9.38 4.06 15.13
CA ILE A 122 -10.11 3.86 13.88
C ILE A 122 -10.54 5.21 13.32
N THR A 123 -10.26 5.44 12.02
CA THR A 123 -10.59 6.67 11.30
C THR A 123 -11.28 6.33 9.98
N SER A 124 -12.38 7.01 9.70
CA SER A 124 -13.09 6.90 8.41
C SER A 124 -12.35 7.67 7.30
N LEU A 125 -12.28 7.08 6.12
CA LEU A 125 -11.82 7.74 4.91
C LEU A 125 -13.01 7.96 3.98
N TRP A 126 -13.38 9.21 3.75
CA TRP A 126 -14.41 9.61 2.81
C TRP A 126 -13.79 10.20 1.55
N ILE A 127 -14.33 9.84 0.40
CA ILE A 127 -13.89 10.29 -0.93
C ILE A 127 -15.04 11.06 -1.57
N ASN A 128 -14.73 12.17 -2.22
CA ASN A 128 -15.71 12.92 -3.01
C ASN A 128 -15.60 12.50 -4.49
N ALA A 129 -16.71 12.54 -5.22
CA ALA A 129 -16.71 12.22 -6.64
C ALA A 129 -15.80 13.15 -7.47
N HIS A 130 -15.62 14.39 -7.02
CA HIS A 130 -14.70 15.37 -7.58
C HIS A 130 -13.21 14.96 -7.51
N ASP A 131 -12.82 14.06 -6.57
CA ASP A 131 -11.44 13.57 -6.47
C ASP A 131 -11.03 12.69 -7.67
N LEU A 132 -11.99 12.22 -8.46
CA LEU A 132 -11.77 11.39 -9.63
C LEU A 132 -11.80 12.22 -10.92
N SER A 133 -10.77 12.05 -11.75
CA SER A 133 -10.78 12.58 -13.12
C SER A 133 -11.80 11.82 -13.99
N ALA A 134 -12.13 12.40 -15.14
CA ALA A 134 -12.97 11.76 -16.14
C ALA A 134 -12.42 10.40 -16.60
N ASP A 135 -11.09 10.32 -16.77
CA ASP A 135 -10.39 9.10 -17.13
C ASP A 135 -10.51 8.02 -16.04
N ALA A 136 -10.35 8.42 -14.77
CA ALA A 136 -10.49 7.50 -13.64
C ALA A 136 -11.93 6.93 -13.54
N TRP A 137 -12.96 7.73 -13.79
CA TRP A 137 -14.34 7.25 -13.87
C TRP A 137 -14.56 6.28 -15.02
N CYS A 138 -13.96 6.54 -16.20
CA CYS A 138 -14.03 5.64 -17.34
C CYS A 138 -13.35 4.30 -17.04
N GLU A 139 -12.16 4.32 -16.48
CA GLU A 139 -11.41 3.11 -16.11
C GLU A 139 -12.14 2.31 -15.03
N LEU A 140 -12.69 2.99 -14.02
CA LEU A 140 -13.44 2.37 -12.93
C LEU A 140 -14.65 1.56 -13.43
N PHE A 141 -15.31 2.05 -14.47
CA PHE A 141 -16.47 1.39 -15.07
C PHE A 141 -16.15 0.51 -16.28
N ASP A 142 -14.86 0.28 -16.58
CA ASP A 142 -14.38 -0.49 -17.74
C ASP A 142 -14.97 0.07 -19.05
N LEU A 143 -14.85 1.39 -19.23
CA LEU A 143 -15.32 2.11 -20.40
C LEU A 143 -14.13 2.53 -21.27
N GLU A 144 -14.18 2.20 -22.53
CA GLU A 144 -13.28 2.80 -23.51
C GLU A 144 -13.65 4.27 -23.72
N ILE A 145 -12.70 5.19 -23.54
CA ILE A 145 -12.92 6.64 -23.64
C ILE A 145 -13.54 7.05 -24.97
N ASN A 146 -13.20 6.34 -26.04
CA ASN A 146 -13.69 6.64 -27.39
C ASN A 146 -15.05 6.01 -27.75
N ASN A 147 -15.64 5.21 -26.86
CA ASN A 147 -16.98 4.69 -27.07
C ASN A 147 -18.08 5.66 -26.60
N ALA A 148 -19.34 5.40 -26.97
CA ALA A 148 -20.45 6.31 -26.66
C ALA A 148 -20.66 6.58 -25.16
N MET A 149 -20.44 5.56 -24.30
CA MET A 149 -20.56 5.71 -22.84
C MET A 149 -19.34 6.45 -22.24
N GLY A 150 -18.13 6.11 -22.69
CA GLY A 150 -16.92 6.79 -22.25
C GLY A 150 -16.93 8.27 -22.60
N ILE A 151 -17.31 8.62 -23.84
CA ILE A 151 -17.43 10.01 -24.26
C ILE A 151 -18.48 10.76 -23.42
N ALA A 152 -19.63 10.14 -23.10
CA ALA A 152 -20.66 10.79 -22.31
C ALA A 152 -20.19 11.00 -20.86
N MET A 153 -19.56 10.00 -20.24
CA MET A 153 -18.99 10.08 -18.89
C MET A 153 -17.91 11.16 -18.83
N TRP A 154 -16.97 11.13 -19.78
CA TRP A 154 -15.87 12.07 -19.85
C TRP A 154 -16.39 13.51 -19.93
N ARG A 155 -17.33 13.80 -20.85
CA ARG A 155 -17.93 15.15 -20.97
C ARG A 155 -18.65 15.60 -19.70
N ALA A 156 -19.42 14.71 -19.06
CA ALA A 156 -20.15 15.06 -17.85
C ALA A 156 -19.19 15.45 -16.72
N VAL A 157 -18.16 14.64 -16.48
CA VAL A 157 -17.19 14.88 -15.40
C VAL A 157 -16.32 16.09 -15.72
N ASP A 158 -15.80 16.21 -16.94
CA ASP A 158 -14.94 17.33 -17.36
C ASP A 158 -15.69 18.66 -17.26
N THR A 159 -16.93 18.74 -17.74
CA THR A 159 -17.79 19.93 -17.59
C THR A 159 -18.02 20.30 -16.12
N LEU A 160 -18.19 19.31 -15.23
CA LEU A 160 -18.37 19.56 -13.80
C LEU A 160 -17.08 20.10 -13.16
N HIS A 161 -15.92 19.57 -13.55
CA HIS A 161 -14.62 20.08 -13.08
C HIS A 161 -14.36 21.53 -13.53
N GLU A 162 -14.86 21.92 -14.71
CA GLU A 162 -14.73 23.30 -15.19
C GLU A 162 -15.70 24.28 -14.52
N THR A 163 -16.88 23.80 -14.06
CA THR A 163 -17.99 24.67 -13.64
C THR A 163 -18.27 24.64 -12.14
N HIS A 164 -17.73 23.67 -11.39
CA HIS A 164 -17.96 23.48 -9.97
C HIS A 164 -16.65 23.30 -9.21
N GLU A 165 -16.54 23.90 -8.04
CA GLU A 165 -15.38 23.69 -7.14
C GLU A 165 -15.39 22.27 -6.54
N THR A 166 -16.58 21.71 -6.30
CA THR A 166 -16.80 20.33 -5.85
C THR A 166 -18.11 19.81 -6.47
N PHE A 167 -18.21 18.51 -6.65
CA PHE A 167 -19.45 17.86 -7.11
C PHE A 167 -19.52 16.42 -6.58
N ASN A 168 -20.72 15.90 -6.48
CA ASN A 168 -21.00 14.53 -6.04
C ASN A 168 -21.53 13.66 -7.20
N ILE A 169 -21.79 12.37 -6.92
CA ILE A 169 -22.31 11.45 -7.94
C ILE A 169 -23.68 11.88 -8.48
N SER A 170 -24.52 12.54 -7.68
CA SER A 170 -25.83 13.04 -8.12
C SER A 170 -25.70 14.18 -9.14
N ASP A 171 -24.62 14.96 -9.04
CA ASP A 171 -24.32 16.01 -10.00
C ASP A 171 -23.90 15.40 -11.36
N ILE A 172 -23.07 14.33 -11.32
CA ILE A 172 -22.72 13.58 -12.54
C ILE A 172 -23.97 12.99 -13.21
N LEU A 173 -24.88 12.40 -12.43
CA LEU A 173 -26.15 11.90 -12.94
C LEU A 173 -26.99 12.99 -13.60
N THR A 174 -27.02 14.18 -12.98
CA THR A 174 -27.74 15.33 -13.51
C THR A 174 -27.10 15.86 -14.81
N ALA A 175 -25.76 15.91 -14.87
CA ALA A 175 -25.03 16.32 -16.08
C ALA A 175 -25.27 15.35 -17.25
N LEU A 176 -25.24 14.04 -16.98
CA LEU A 176 -25.53 13.00 -17.98
C LEU A 176 -26.96 13.12 -18.56
N ARG A 177 -27.97 13.35 -17.70
CA ARG A 177 -29.36 13.54 -18.14
C ARG A 177 -29.57 14.78 -19.02
N LYS A 178 -28.76 15.79 -18.84
CA LYS A 178 -28.78 17.01 -19.65
C LYS A 178 -27.99 16.90 -20.96
N ASP A 179 -27.18 15.83 -21.13
CA ASP A 179 -26.38 15.66 -22.36
C ASP A 179 -27.23 15.19 -23.54
N THR A 180 -27.70 16.14 -24.34
CA THR A 180 -28.52 15.89 -25.56
C THR A 180 -27.76 15.19 -26.69
N ARG A 181 -26.42 15.09 -26.59
CA ARG A 181 -25.55 14.42 -27.58
C ARG A 181 -25.38 12.94 -27.31
N ALA A 182 -25.65 12.49 -26.09
CA ALA A 182 -25.55 11.09 -25.71
C ALA A 182 -26.85 10.32 -26.05
N LYS A 183 -26.70 9.06 -26.40
CA LYS A 183 -27.86 8.17 -26.59
C LYS A 183 -28.50 7.82 -25.25
N ASN A 184 -29.83 7.79 -25.16
CA ASN A 184 -30.54 7.42 -23.93
C ASN A 184 -30.07 6.08 -23.33
N THR A 185 -29.83 5.07 -24.16
CA THR A 185 -29.32 3.76 -23.71
C THR A 185 -27.95 3.84 -23.05
N SER A 186 -27.08 4.76 -23.52
CA SER A 186 -25.77 5.00 -22.87
C SER A 186 -25.95 5.71 -21.54
N ILE A 187 -26.86 6.69 -21.46
CA ILE A 187 -27.17 7.41 -20.22
C ILE A 187 -27.72 6.43 -19.18
N GLU A 188 -28.75 5.63 -19.53
CA GLU A 188 -29.32 4.64 -18.61
C GLU A 188 -28.28 3.64 -18.09
N ALA A 189 -27.39 3.17 -18.97
CA ALA A 189 -26.29 2.26 -18.56
C ALA A 189 -25.32 2.93 -17.58
N LEU A 190 -24.99 4.21 -17.76
CA LEU A 190 -24.13 5.00 -16.86
C LEU A 190 -24.84 5.31 -15.54
N GLU A 191 -26.13 5.63 -15.57
CA GLU A 191 -26.95 5.83 -14.36
C GLU A 191 -26.95 4.59 -13.46
N ASN A 192 -27.11 3.41 -14.05
CA ASN A 192 -27.06 2.16 -13.29
C ASN A 192 -25.71 1.95 -12.62
N ARG A 193 -24.58 2.26 -13.30
CA ARG A 193 -23.23 2.16 -12.74
C ARG A 193 -22.99 3.17 -11.61
N LEU A 194 -23.37 4.43 -11.81
CA LEU A 194 -23.24 5.49 -10.81
C LEU A 194 -24.12 5.22 -9.59
N THR A 195 -25.35 4.72 -9.79
CA THR A 195 -26.22 4.31 -8.70
C THR A 195 -25.63 3.14 -7.90
N ALA A 196 -24.95 2.20 -8.58
CA ALA A 196 -24.21 1.16 -7.89
C ALA A 196 -23.02 1.75 -7.10
N ALA A 197 -22.30 2.71 -7.67
CA ALA A 197 -21.15 3.37 -7.01
C ALA A 197 -21.58 4.12 -5.72
N GLN A 198 -22.75 4.74 -5.68
CA GLN A 198 -23.29 5.34 -4.45
C GLN A 198 -23.43 4.33 -3.29
N ARG A 199 -23.60 3.04 -3.60
CA ARG A 199 -23.74 1.98 -2.59
C ARG A 199 -22.40 1.43 -2.08
N TRP A 200 -21.27 1.85 -2.64
CA TRP A 200 -19.96 1.36 -2.16
C TRP A 200 -19.58 1.87 -0.77
N GLY A 201 -20.30 2.86 -0.24
CA GLY A 201 -20.27 3.24 1.16
C GLY A 201 -19.12 4.16 1.57
N PHE A 202 -18.27 4.61 0.64
CA PHE A 202 -17.15 5.52 0.94
C PHE A 202 -17.22 6.86 0.20
N PHE A 203 -18.20 7.07 -0.69
CA PHE A 203 -18.44 8.37 -1.28
C PHE A 203 -19.23 9.29 -0.33
N SER A 204 -18.77 10.54 -0.22
CA SER A 204 -19.38 11.58 0.59
C SER A 204 -19.41 12.93 -0.16
N GLU A 205 -20.16 13.88 0.36
CA GLU A 205 -20.17 15.27 -0.17
C GLU A 205 -18.83 15.96 0.05
N GLU A 206 -18.10 15.62 1.10
CA GLU A 206 -16.78 16.16 1.41
C GLU A 206 -15.76 15.04 1.56
N SER A 207 -14.58 15.24 0.98
CA SER A 207 -13.43 14.35 1.19
C SER A 207 -12.79 14.58 2.56
N THR A 208 -12.38 13.50 3.21
CA THR A 208 -11.57 13.61 4.43
C THR A 208 -10.20 14.25 4.09
N ARG A 209 -9.77 15.21 4.89
CA ARG A 209 -8.45 15.85 4.69
C ARG A 209 -7.32 14.87 5.02
N LEU A 210 -6.22 14.95 4.28
CA LEU A 210 -5.05 14.08 4.52
C LEU A 210 -4.49 14.22 5.94
N THR A 211 -4.51 15.44 6.51
CA THR A 211 -4.06 15.73 7.88
C THR A 211 -4.94 15.10 8.96
N ASP A 212 -6.20 14.84 8.65
CA ASP A 212 -7.15 14.21 9.57
C ASP A 212 -7.09 12.69 9.49
N VAL A 213 -6.74 12.17 8.30
CA VAL A 213 -6.58 10.74 8.04
C VAL A 213 -5.25 10.22 8.59
N PHE A 214 -4.13 10.89 8.25
CA PHE A 214 -2.80 10.38 8.56
C PHE A 214 -2.19 11.06 9.80
N SER A 215 -1.67 10.24 10.69
CA SER A 215 -0.97 10.66 11.92
C SER A 215 0.52 10.40 11.81
N LEU A 216 1.32 11.32 12.35
CA LEU A 216 2.77 11.17 12.51
C LEU A 216 3.14 10.29 13.70
N GLU A 217 2.19 10.10 14.63
CA GLU A 217 2.39 9.38 15.88
C GLU A 217 1.90 7.93 15.81
N HIS A 218 1.39 7.50 14.64
CA HIS A 218 0.85 6.16 14.42
C HIS A 218 1.40 5.53 13.15
N ILE A 219 1.46 4.21 13.11
CA ILE A 219 1.51 3.44 11.88
C ILE A 219 0.11 3.50 11.28
N ASN A 220 -0.04 4.16 10.14
CA ASN A 220 -1.33 4.33 9.47
C ASN A 220 -1.58 3.11 8.57
N VAL A 221 -2.58 2.31 8.89
CA VAL A 221 -2.97 1.12 8.13
C VAL A 221 -4.22 1.43 7.34
N LEU A 222 -4.10 1.55 6.02
CA LEU A 222 -5.23 1.67 5.10
C LEU A 222 -5.82 0.27 4.88
N ASP A 223 -6.92 -0.02 5.55
CA ASP A 223 -7.58 -1.32 5.49
C ASP A 223 -8.37 -1.46 4.19
N LEU A 224 -7.75 -2.11 3.21
CA LEU A 224 -8.39 -2.44 1.94
C LEU A 224 -9.08 -3.81 1.96
N SER A 225 -8.96 -4.57 3.06
CA SER A 225 -9.62 -5.88 3.20
C SER A 225 -11.14 -5.76 3.30
N VAL A 226 -11.62 -4.66 3.88
CA VAL A 226 -13.04 -4.36 4.02
C VAL A 226 -13.70 -3.85 2.73
N VAL A 227 -12.89 -3.47 1.73
CA VAL A 227 -13.39 -3.07 0.41
C VAL A 227 -13.64 -4.32 -0.42
N ASP A 228 -14.84 -4.43 -1.02
CA ASP A 228 -15.24 -5.59 -1.79
C ASP A 228 -14.23 -5.93 -2.90
N ALA A 229 -13.63 -7.12 -2.79
CA ALA A 229 -12.69 -7.64 -3.78
C ALA A 229 -13.40 -8.12 -5.07
N GLY A 230 -14.71 -8.39 -5.01
CA GLY A 230 -15.51 -8.83 -6.14
C GLY A 230 -15.84 -7.70 -7.11
N THR A 231 -15.86 -6.46 -6.64
CA THR A 231 -16.06 -5.29 -7.49
C THR A 231 -14.71 -4.84 -8.03
N LYS A 232 -14.50 -5.06 -9.33
CA LYS A 232 -13.22 -4.77 -9.99
C LYS A 232 -12.79 -3.32 -9.73
N GLY A 233 -11.58 -3.16 -9.20
CA GLY A 233 -10.90 -1.90 -9.14
C GLY A 233 -11.17 -1.03 -7.90
N LEU A 234 -12.10 -1.34 -6.99
CA LEU A 234 -12.38 -0.47 -5.84
C LEU A 234 -11.18 -0.29 -4.90
N ARG A 235 -10.43 -1.36 -4.61
CA ARG A 235 -9.19 -1.26 -3.82
C ARG A 235 -8.16 -0.38 -4.52
N ASN A 236 -8.05 -0.54 -5.85
CA ASN A 236 -7.15 0.25 -6.68
C ASN A 236 -7.59 1.72 -6.71
N LEU A 237 -8.89 2.00 -6.79
CA LEU A 237 -9.44 3.35 -6.74
C LEU A 237 -9.06 4.07 -5.44
N VAL A 238 -9.32 3.44 -4.30
CA VAL A 238 -9.02 4.02 -2.98
C VAL A 238 -7.52 4.32 -2.86
N LEU A 239 -6.66 3.38 -3.27
CA LEU A 239 -5.22 3.56 -3.23
C LEU A 239 -4.74 4.64 -4.21
N ASP A 240 -5.30 4.70 -5.43
CA ASP A 240 -4.96 5.71 -6.44
C ASP A 240 -5.25 7.13 -5.94
N ILE A 241 -6.45 7.35 -5.40
CA ILE A 241 -6.85 8.66 -4.88
C ILE A 241 -5.90 9.11 -3.76
N ILE A 242 -5.61 8.23 -2.81
CA ILE A 242 -4.69 8.54 -1.71
C ILE A 242 -3.29 8.81 -2.24
N ALA A 243 -2.79 8.01 -3.16
CA ALA A 243 -1.45 8.20 -3.74
C ALA A 243 -1.35 9.51 -4.51
N ARG A 244 -2.34 9.87 -5.33
CA ARG A 244 -2.39 11.15 -6.07
C ARG A 244 -2.45 12.36 -5.15
N ARG A 245 -3.32 12.32 -4.14
CA ARG A 245 -3.46 13.40 -3.15
C ARG A 245 -2.17 13.61 -2.36
N LEU A 246 -1.54 12.53 -1.88
CA LEU A 246 -0.25 12.59 -1.18
C LEU A 246 0.86 13.10 -2.07
N PHE A 247 0.95 12.64 -3.31
CA PHE A 247 1.97 13.08 -4.27
C PHE A 247 1.85 14.59 -4.55
N THR A 248 0.63 15.04 -4.84
CA THR A 248 0.35 16.46 -5.13
C THR A 248 0.69 17.33 -3.93
N GLU A 249 0.21 16.96 -2.75
CA GLU A 249 0.44 17.74 -1.53
C GLU A 249 1.93 17.74 -1.13
N ARG A 250 2.63 16.59 -1.22
CA ARG A 250 4.07 16.54 -0.97
C ARG A 250 4.88 17.39 -1.93
N THR A 251 4.53 17.37 -3.21
CA THR A 251 5.18 18.24 -4.21
C THR A 251 4.99 19.71 -3.85
N ARG A 252 3.80 20.10 -3.40
CA ARG A 252 3.51 21.45 -2.92
C ARG A 252 4.28 21.78 -1.64
N MET A 253 4.31 20.86 -0.65
CA MET A 253 5.04 21.05 0.60
C MET A 253 6.55 21.15 0.37
N ARG A 254 7.10 20.35 -0.55
CA ARG A 254 8.53 20.43 -0.91
C ARG A 254 8.93 21.81 -1.43
N ARG A 255 8.10 22.42 -2.27
CA ARG A 255 8.33 23.80 -2.72
C ARG A 255 8.31 24.81 -1.56
N ARG A 256 7.42 24.61 -0.58
CA ARG A 256 7.38 25.45 0.62
C ARG A 256 8.65 25.28 1.46
N GLU A 257 9.13 24.04 1.63
CA GLU A 257 10.40 23.74 2.32
C GLU A 257 11.60 24.45 1.68
N GLU A 258 11.67 24.48 0.35
CA GLU A 258 12.72 25.17 -0.41
C GLU A 258 12.76 26.69 -0.14
N PHE A 259 11.62 27.26 0.20
CA PHE A 259 11.50 28.67 0.58
C PHE A 259 11.50 28.90 2.11
N GLY A 260 11.79 27.85 2.91
CA GLY A 260 11.84 27.94 4.39
C GLY A 260 10.47 28.17 5.03
N MET A 261 9.37 27.83 4.34
CA MET A 261 8.01 27.96 4.87
C MET A 261 7.61 26.72 5.68
N GLU A 262 6.69 26.91 6.63
CA GLU A 262 6.09 25.80 7.37
C GLU A 262 5.34 24.84 6.47
N THR A 263 5.40 23.56 6.80
CA THR A 263 4.76 22.47 6.06
C THR A 263 3.90 21.62 6.98
N SER A 264 2.76 21.15 6.47
CA SER A 264 1.80 20.34 7.21
C SER A 264 1.94 18.83 6.93
N LEU A 265 2.59 18.46 5.83
CA LEU A 265 2.80 17.07 5.44
C LEU A 265 4.31 16.82 5.20
N PRO A 266 4.99 16.08 6.09
CA PRO A 266 6.40 15.72 5.92
C PRO A 266 6.57 14.57 4.92
N ARG A 267 7.78 13.99 4.87
CA ARG A 267 8.07 12.79 4.05
C ARG A 267 7.04 11.69 4.27
N VAL A 268 6.83 10.87 3.24
CA VAL A 268 5.86 9.77 3.28
C VAL A 268 6.55 8.46 2.89
N TRP A 269 6.36 7.44 3.70
CA TRP A 269 6.65 6.05 3.38
C TRP A 269 5.33 5.31 3.16
N MET A 270 5.15 4.75 1.97
CA MET A 270 3.99 3.91 1.66
C MET A 270 4.46 2.48 1.45
N ALA A 271 3.93 1.56 2.24
CA ALA A 271 4.16 0.12 2.12
C ALA A 271 2.90 -0.54 1.54
N ILE A 272 3.04 -1.35 0.50
CA ILE A 272 1.92 -2.03 -0.16
C ILE A 272 2.17 -3.53 -0.10
N ASP A 273 1.34 -4.26 0.62
CA ASP A 273 1.36 -5.73 0.57
C ASP A 273 0.54 -6.24 -0.63
N GLU A 274 0.89 -7.42 -1.14
CA GLU A 274 0.30 -8.03 -2.33
C GLU A 274 0.22 -7.08 -3.55
N ALA A 275 1.32 -6.34 -3.80
CA ALA A 275 1.41 -5.25 -4.76
C ALA A 275 1.04 -5.64 -6.21
N HIS A 276 1.10 -6.94 -6.56
CA HIS A 276 0.64 -7.44 -7.87
C HIS A 276 -0.85 -7.18 -8.14
N GLN A 277 -1.66 -6.91 -7.09
CA GLN A 277 -3.06 -6.51 -7.25
C GLN A 277 -3.20 -5.07 -7.74
N PHE A 278 -2.21 -4.23 -7.46
CA PHE A 278 -2.23 -2.78 -7.70
C PHE A 278 -1.40 -2.35 -8.92
N VAL A 279 -0.29 -3.05 -9.18
CA VAL A 279 0.62 -2.76 -10.31
C VAL A 279 0.83 -4.02 -11.16
N PRO A 280 -0.23 -4.54 -11.80
CA PRO A 280 -0.15 -5.80 -12.54
C PRO A 280 0.64 -5.65 -13.85
N GLN A 281 1.45 -6.69 -14.18
CA GLN A 281 2.10 -6.81 -15.47
C GLN A 281 1.07 -7.02 -16.59
N GLY A 282 1.19 -6.25 -17.67
CA GLY A 282 0.41 -6.44 -18.89
C GLY A 282 -1.10 -6.13 -18.78
N ARG A 283 -1.54 -5.52 -17.67
CA ARG A 283 -2.93 -5.09 -17.45
C ARG A 283 -2.98 -3.65 -16.99
N ALA A 284 -4.04 -2.95 -17.31
CA ALA A 284 -4.35 -1.64 -16.73
C ALA A 284 -4.80 -1.80 -15.27
N SER A 285 -4.52 -0.79 -14.46
CA SER A 285 -5.00 -0.65 -13.09
C SER A 285 -4.99 0.82 -12.71
N LEU A 286 -6.04 1.32 -12.08
CA LEU A 286 -6.21 2.72 -11.70
C LEU A 286 -4.98 3.33 -11.02
N CYS A 287 -4.36 2.60 -10.08
CA CYS A 287 -3.21 3.11 -9.34
C CYS A 287 -1.84 2.79 -9.97
N LYS A 288 -1.79 2.01 -11.05
CA LYS A 288 -0.52 1.56 -11.65
C LYS A 288 0.36 2.71 -12.10
N GLU A 289 -0.17 3.60 -12.93
CA GLU A 289 0.58 4.74 -13.46
C GLU A 289 1.03 5.68 -12.34
N MET A 290 0.15 5.90 -11.34
CA MET A 290 0.48 6.73 -10.20
C MET A 290 1.60 6.13 -9.34
N LEU A 291 1.59 4.82 -9.09
CA LEU A 291 2.63 4.14 -8.32
C LEU A 291 3.97 4.07 -9.08
N ILE A 292 3.95 3.88 -10.41
CA ILE A 292 5.14 4.00 -11.24
C ILE A 292 5.71 5.42 -11.17
N ARG A 293 4.86 6.43 -11.29
CA ARG A 293 5.26 7.82 -11.14
C ARG A 293 5.83 8.11 -9.74
N TRP A 294 5.25 7.50 -8.70
CA TRP A 294 5.73 7.63 -7.32
C TRP A 294 7.19 7.22 -7.16
N VAL A 295 7.59 6.09 -7.74
CA VAL A 295 8.99 5.64 -7.65
C VAL A 295 9.93 6.44 -8.54
N LYS A 296 9.48 6.89 -9.73
CA LYS A 296 10.30 7.67 -10.66
C LYS A 296 10.53 9.12 -10.22
N GLU A 297 9.49 9.77 -9.73
CA GLU A 297 9.49 11.21 -9.44
C GLU A 297 9.45 11.50 -7.93
N GLY A 298 9.19 10.50 -7.09
CA GLY A 298 8.96 10.67 -5.65
C GLY A 298 10.20 11.06 -4.84
N ARG A 299 11.42 10.89 -5.39
CA ARG A 299 12.66 11.21 -4.67
C ARG A 299 12.73 12.66 -4.25
N GLN A 300 12.41 13.59 -5.14
CA GLN A 300 12.48 15.02 -4.86
C GLN A 300 11.43 15.47 -3.84
N PRO A 301 10.14 15.11 -3.93
CA PRO A 301 9.15 15.46 -2.92
C PRO A 301 9.29 14.69 -1.59
N GLY A 302 10.16 13.69 -1.50
CA GLY A 302 10.37 12.92 -0.27
C GLY A 302 9.34 11.79 -0.09
N LEU A 303 9.03 11.08 -1.17
CA LEU A 303 8.12 9.94 -1.22
C LEU A 303 8.92 8.65 -1.37
N SER A 304 8.69 7.68 -0.49
CA SER A 304 9.29 6.35 -0.54
C SER A 304 8.21 5.29 -0.73
N LEU A 305 8.57 4.20 -1.38
CA LEU A 305 7.65 3.09 -1.63
C LEU A 305 8.28 1.76 -1.21
N ILE A 306 7.52 0.94 -0.50
CA ILE A 306 7.85 -0.45 -0.21
C ILE A 306 6.76 -1.30 -0.84
N VAL A 307 7.12 -2.23 -1.72
CA VAL A 307 6.17 -3.15 -2.34
C VAL A 307 6.51 -4.59 -2.00
N ALA A 308 5.52 -5.35 -1.52
CA ALA A 308 5.67 -6.76 -1.24
C ALA A 308 4.77 -7.61 -2.14
N THR A 309 5.27 -8.73 -2.67
CA THR A 309 4.49 -9.63 -3.54
C THR A 309 4.89 -11.08 -3.43
N GLN A 310 3.94 -11.97 -3.66
CA GLN A 310 4.19 -13.40 -3.84
C GLN A 310 4.56 -13.76 -5.28
N GLN A 311 4.26 -12.89 -6.24
CA GLN A 311 4.39 -13.12 -7.67
C GLN A 311 5.19 -11.97 -8.32
N PRO A 312 6.53 -11.99 -8.24
CA PRO A 312 7.39 -11.00 -8.91
C PRO A 312 7.09 -10.84 -10.40
N SER A 313 6.84 -11.95 -11.10
CA SER A 313 6.51 -11.95 -12.53
C SER A 313 5.18 -11.27 -12.88
N ALA A 314 4.28 -11.13 -11.89
CA ALA A 314 2.98 -10.49 -12.06
C ALA A 314 3.00 -8.96 -11.78
N ILE A 315 4.14 -8.41 -11.36
CA ILE A 315 4.31 -6.96 -11.18
C ILE A 315 4.90 -6.34 -12.43
N ASP A 316 4.48 -5.11 -12.72
CA ASP A 316 4.99 -4.35 -13.84
C ASP A 316 6.51 -4.13 -13.76
N ALA A 317 7.21 -4.46 -14.85
CA ALA A 317 8.66 -4.39 -14.92
C ALA A 317 9.21 -2.96 -14.80
N GLU A 318 8.42 -1.96 -15.17
CA GLU A 318 8.81 -0.56 -15.05
C GLU A 318 8.91 -0.13 -13.58
N LEU A 319 7.97 -0.53 -12.72
CA LEU A 319 8.06 -0.29 -11.27
C LEU A 319 9.26 -1.02 -10.68
N LEU A 320 9.44 -2.32 -11.02
CA LEU A 320 10.52 -3.13 -10.49
C LEU A 320 11.90 -2.54 -10.83
N SER A 321 12.07 -2.02 -12.05
CA SER A 321 13.34 -1.41 -12.50
C SER A 321 13.72 -0.13 -11.75
N GLN A 322 12.81 0.45 -10.97
CA GLN A 322 13.06 1.65 -10.17
C GLN A 322 13.35 1.31 -8.70
N CYS A 323 13.25 0.03 -8.32
CA CYS A 323 13.56 -0.38 -6.96
C CYS A 323 15.07 -0.45 -6.77
N ASP A 324 15.57 0.33 -5.83
CA ASP A 324 16.98 0.44 -5.46
C ASP A 324 17.39 -0.54 -4.34
N LEU A 325 16.41 -1.24 -3.75
CA LEU A 325 16.63 -2.23 -2.72
C LEU A 325 15.70 -3.43 -2.92
N ILE A 326 16.27 -4.64 -2.95
CA ILE A 326 15.54 -5.88 -3.14
C ILE A 326 15.75 -6.81 -1.95
N MET A 327 14.66 -7.30 -1.35
CA MET A 327 14.67 -8.37 -0.36
C MET A 327 13.94 -9.60 -0.94
N ALA A 328 14.70 -10.56 -1.45
CA ALA A 328 14.14 -11.76 -2.04
C ALA A 328 14.19 -12.93 -1.06
N HIS A 329 13.01 -13.36 -0.58
CA HIS A 329 12.85 -14.63 0.12
C HIS A 329 12.81 -15.80 -0.86
N LYS A 330 12.67 -17.04 -0.36
CA LYS A 330 12.58 -18.23 -1.19
C LYS A 330 11.48 -18.12 -2.24
N ILE A 331 11.86 -18.31 -3.51
CA ILE A 331 11.01 -18.38 -4.69
C ILE A 331 11.21 -19.73 -5.36
N THR A 332 10.17 -20.27 -5.99
CA THR A 332 10.18 -21.62 -6.54
C THR A 332 9.79 -21.68 -8.03
N THR A 333 9.11 -20.66 -8.57
CA THR A 333 8.67 -20.66 -9.97
C THR A 333 9.72 -20.06 -10.88
N TRP A 334 9.86 -20.61 -12.09
CA TRP A 334 10.82 -20.11 -13.06
C TRP A 334 10.53 -18.68 -13.52
N ASP A 335 9.27 -18.34 -13.71
CA ASP A 335 8.87 -17.01 -14.19
C ASP A 335 9.21 -15.93 -13.16
N ASP A 336 8.99 -16.20 -11.87
CA ASP A 336 9.33 -15.27 -10.80
C ASP A 336 10.84 -15.12 -10.63
N ILE A 337 11.60 -16.21 -10.73
CA ILE A 337 13.06 -16.17 -10.68
C ILE A 337 13.60 -15.37 -11.89
N ASN A 338 13.06 -15.58 -13.09
CA ASN A 338 13.48 -14.85 -14.28
C ASN A 338 13.11 -13.36 -14.23
N ALA A 339 11.97 -13.01 -13.60
CA ALA A 339 11.60 -11.61 -13.38
C ALA A 339 12.63 -10.88 -12.52
N LEU A 340 13.09 -11.53 -11.45
CA LEU A 340 14.13 -10.98 -10.57
C LEU A 340 15.51 -10.94 -11.25
N ASP A 341 15.85 -11.96 -12.01
CA ASP A 341 17.14 -12.04 -12.70
C ASP A 341 17.37 -10.87 -13.68
N ARG A 342 16.28 -10.33 -14.24
CA ARG A 342 16.32 -9.12 -15.07
C ARG A 342 16.69 -7.85 -14.30
N LEU A 343 16.56 -7.89 -12.97
CA LEU A 343 16.93 -6.80 -12.06
C LEU A 343 18.37 -6.95 -11.54
N SER A 344 19.11 -7.99 -12.00
CA SER A 344 20.48 -8.24 -11.56
C SER A 344 21.38 -7.07 -11.92
N ALA A 345 22.02 -6.51 -10.92
CA ALA A 345 22.97 -5.43 -11.08
C ALA A 345 24.33 -5.93 -11.58
N THR A 346 25.06 -5.08 -12.30
CA THR A 346 26.35 -5.42 -12.93
C THR A 346 27.46 -5.75 -11.93
N TYR A 347 27.33 -5.32 -10.66
CA TYR A 347 28.30 -5.60 -9.59
C TYR A 347 28.12 -6.99 -8.95
N MET A 348 27.06 -7.71 -9.27
CA MET A 348 26.82 -9.05 -8.72
C MET A 348 27.84 -10.05 -9.28
N LYS A 349 28.61 -10.68 -8.39
CA LYS A 349 29.63 -11.71 -8.76
C LYS A 349 29.02 -13.08 -9.14
N GLY A 350 27.73 -13.24 -9.09
CA GLY A 350 27.00 -14.47 -9.41
C GLY A 350 25.63 -14.17 -9.98
N ASP A 351 24.93 -15.22 -10.46
CA ASP A 351 23.56 -15.05 -10.89
C ASP A 351 22.63 -15.00 -9.67
N LEU A 352 21.67 -14.11 -9.69
CA LEU A 352 20.64 -13.97 -8.64
C LEU A 352 19.91 -15.32 -8.38
N LYS A 353 19.78 -16.14 -9.42
CA LYS A 353 19.18 -17.48 -9.37
C LYS A 353 19.94 -18.41 -8.44
N GLY A 354 21.27 -18.36 -8.46
CA GLY A 354 22.13 -19.15 -7.58
C GLY A 354 21.89 -18.81 -6.12
N TYR A 355 21.88 -17.52 -5.77
CA TYR A 355 21.62 -17.06 -4.41
C TYR A 355 20.22 -17.44 -3.93
N ILE A 356 19.16 -17.21 -4.72
CA ILE A 356 17.78 -17.52 -4.33
C ILE A 356 17.58 -19.03 -4.09
N ARG A 357 18.25 -19.89 -4.86
CA ARG A 357 18.17 -21.35 -4.68
C ARG A 357 18.79 -21.84 -3.38
N GLN A 358 19.73 -21.11 -2.82
CA GLN A 358 20.39 -21.45 -1.56
C GLN A 358 19.52 -21.11 -0.34
N LEU A 359 18.50 -20.24 -0.49
CA LEU A 359 17.56 -19.90 0.58
C LEU A 359 16.68 -21.12 0.93
N ASN A 360 16.94 -21.74 2.07
CA ASN A 360 16.27 -22.99 2.44
C ASN A 360 15.38 -22.86 3.67
N ARG A 361 15.61 -21.89 4.54
CA ARG A 361 14.89 -21.72 5.80
C ARG A 361 13.89 -20.56 5.71
N ARG A 362 12.85 -20.63 6.51
CA ARG A 362 11.89 -19.53 6.68
C ARG A 362 12.60 -18.35 7.35
N GLY A 363 12.37 -17.13 6.84
CA GLY A 363 12.98 -15.92 7.34
C GLY A 363 14.37 -15.61 6.76
N GLU A 364 14.94 -16.50 5.91
CA GLU A 364 16.11 -16.14 5.11
C GLU A 364 15.67 -15.26 3.93
N ALA A 365 16.49 -14.28 3.61
CA ALA A 365 16.30 -13.40 2.44
C ALA A 365 17.65 -13.00 1.85
N LEU A 366 17.68 -12.82 0.55
CA LEU A 366 18.75 -12.15 -0.16
C LEU A 366 18.45 -10.65 -0.10
N LEU A 367 19.38 -9.87 0.40
CA LEU A 367 19.36 -8.41 0.43
C LEU A 367 20.29 -7.90 -0.66
N VAL A 368 19.75 -7.19 -1.63
CA VAL A 368 20.48 -6.50 -2.69
C VAL A 368 20.24 -5.01 -2.53
N ASP A 369 21.29 -4.23 -2.39
CA ASP A 369 21.23 -2.77 -2.25
C ASP A 369 22.11 -2.12 -3.32
N ASP A 370 21.46 -1.42 -4.25
CA ASP A 370 22.13 -0.75 -5.38
C ASP A 370 22.93 0.48 -4.94
N GLU A 371 22.58 1.11 -3.82
CA GLU A 371 23.31 2.29 -3.35
C GLU A 371 24.65 1.92 -2.74
N THR A 372 24.72 0.79 -2.04
CA THR A 372 25.97 0.27 -1.45
C THR A 372 26.67 -0.77 -2.34
N GLU A 373 26.09 -1.10 -3.50
CA GLU A 373 26.53 -2.15 -4.41
C GLU A 373 26.81 -3.48 -3.68
N SER A 374 25.92 -3.86 -2.75
CA SER A 374 26.09 -5.03 -1.90
C SER A 374 25.02 -6.10 -2.11
N VAL A 375 25.44 -7.36 -1.93
CA VAL A 375 24.58 -8.54 -1.98
C VAL A 375 24.87 -9.41 -0.79
N ASN A 376 23.93 -9.55 0.13
CA ASN A 376 24.09 -10.30 1.37
C ASN A 376 22.95 -11.27 1.58
N THR A 377 23.23 -12.46 2.07
CA THR A 377 22.19 -13.36 2.59
C THR A 377 21.96 -13.03 4.05
N ILE A 378 20.74 -12.71 4.41
CA ILE A 378 20.39 -12.31 5.78
C ILE A 378 19.35 -13.26 6.37
N ARG A 379 19.35 -13.36 7.69
CA ARG A 379 18.24 -13.88 8.47
C ARG A 379 17.46 -12.69 9.04
N VAL A 380 16.23 -12.52 8.59
CA VAL A 380 15.36 -11.43 9.06
C VAL A 380 15.13 -11.56 10.56
N ARG A 381 15.27 -10.45 11.29
CA ARG A 381 15.05 -10.41 12.74
C ARG A 381 13.60 -10.74 13.11
N PRO A 382 13.35 -11.25 14.33
CA PRO A 382 11.99 -11.40 14.80
C PRO A 382 11.30 -10.02 14.94
N ARG A 383 9.99 -9.99 14.68
CA ARG A 383 9.16 -8.81 14.87
C ARG A 383 8.98 -8.52 16.36
N ARG A 384 8.99 -7.26 16.71
CA ARG A 384 8.68 -6.78 18.07
C ARG A 384 7.17 -6.80 18.32
N SER A 385 6.37 -6.53 17.26
CA SER A 385 4.92 -6.53 17.26
C SER A 385 4.33 -7.85 16.78
N ALA A 386 3.09 -8.12 17.15
CA ALA A 386 2.35 -9.30 16.69
C ALA A 386 2.15 -9.30 15.17
N HIS A 387 2.07 -10.51 14.58
CA HIS A 387 1.82 -10.72 13.16
C HIS A 387 0.50 -11.43 12.92
N GLY A 388 -0.44 -10.76 12.25
CA GLY A 388 -1.80 -11.27 12.00
C GLY A 388 -1.90 -12.37 10.93
N GLY A 389 -0.84 -12.58 10.13
CA GLY A 389 -0.80 -13.59 9.07
C GLY A 389 -0.45 -15.02 9.52
N ALA A 390 -0.53 -15.32 10.81
CA ALA A 390 -0.34 -16.69 11.30
C ALA A 390 -1.50 -17.59 10.85
N GLU A 391 -1.20 -18.85 10.46
CA GLU A 391 -2.23 -19.85 10.19
C GLU A 391 -3.11 -20.03 11.43
N ILE A 392 -4.43 -20.06 11.21
CA ILE A 392 -5.40 -20.32 12.28
C ILE A 392 -5.06 -21.70 12.84
N GLN A 393 -4.44 -21.75 14.02
CA GLN A 393 -4.43 -22.99 14.79
C GLN A 393 -5.90 -23.26 15.13
N GLU A 394 -6.41 -24.42 14.72
CA GLU A 394 -7.74 -24.89 15.08
C GLU A 394 -7.88 -24.87 16.61
N LYS A 395 -8.32 -23.75 17.16
CA LYS A 395 -8.97 -23.75 18.47
C LYS A 395 -10.23 -24.55 18.22
N THR A 396 -10.26 -25.78 18.77
CA THR A 396 -11.40 -26.68 18.78
C THR A 396 -12.66 -25.84 19.03
N ALA A 397 -13.37 -25.52 17.96
CA ALA A 397 -14.67 -24.89 18.05
C ALA A 397 -15.54 -25.91 18.79
N LYS A 398 -15.96 -25.59 20.01
CA LYS A 398 -17.06 -26.29 20.64
C LYS A 398 -18.24 -26.14 19.67
N ARG A 399 -18.48 -27.18 18.88
CA ARG A 399 -19.68 -27.28 18.04
C ARG A 399 -20.89 -27.26 18.95
N SER A 400 -21.56 -26.12 18.99
CA SER A 400 -22.99 -26.06 19.32
C SER A 400 -23.68 -25.58 18.07
N PHE A 401 -23.88 -26.49 17.13
CA PHE A 401 -24.97 -26.37 16.18
C PHE A 401 -26.21 -26.90 16.90
N PHE A 402 -27.07 -25.97 17.33
CA PHE A 402 -28.52 -26.11 17.38
C PHE A 402 -29.11 -24.73 17.52
#